data_9aa85a8bc54a4a8530015186477359a0
#
_entry.id   9aa85a8bc54a4a8530015186477359a0
#
_cell.length_a   1.000
_cell.length_b   1.000
_cell.length_c   1.000
_cell.angle_alpha   90.00
_cell.angle_beta   90.00
_cell.angle_gamma   90.00
#
_symmetry.space_group_name_H-M   'P 1'
#
loop_
_entity.id
_entity.type
_entity.pdbx_description
1 polymer ?
#
loop_
_entity_poly.entity_id
_entity_poly.type
_entity_poly.pdbx_seq_one_letter_code
_entity_poly.pdbx_strand_id
1 'polypeptide(L)'
;SERQKAAARAAALGGTALGNIMGVKEEEERDSTGKKILEGEGDDDRPAKGDSQFASHLKKSAGSSDFSRGKTLRQQRQYLPAFACREELLKIIRENQVVIVVGETGSGKTTQVAQFLYEAGYCKHGMIGCTQPRRVAAMSVAKRVAEEMDVSLGKEVGYTIRFEDSTDRRTTILKYMTD
;
A
#
# COMPACT_ATOMS: atom_id res chain seq x y z
N SER A 1 19.94 -35.37 24.59
CA SER A 1 18.54 -35.46 25.07
C SER A 1 17.63 -34.69 24.13
N GLU A 2 16.35 -35.12 24.01
CA GLU A 2 15.40 -34.46 23.10
C GLU A 2 15.19 -32.95 23.42
N ARG A 3 15.27 -32.56 24.69
CA ARG A 3 15.24 -31.18 25.14
C ARG A 3 16.37 -30.32 24.56
N GLN A 4 17.58 -30.85 24.42
CA GLN A 4 18.72 -30.14 23.82
C GLN A 4 18.53 -29.96 22.31
N LYS A 5 17.93 -30.94 21.62
CA LYS A 5 17.63 -30.83 20.18
C LYS A 5 16.50 -29.81 19.92
N ALA A 6 15.48 -29.73 20.80
CA ALA A 6 14.43 -28.75 20.72
C ALA A 6 14.95 -27.32 20.96
N ALA A 7 15.80 -27.13 21.97
CA ALA A 7 16.44 -25.84 22.24
C ALA A 7 17.34 -25.36 21.08
N ALA A 8 18.13 -26.27 20.50
CA ALA A 8 18.95 -25.95 19.34
C ALA A 8 18.13 -25.59 18.09
N ARG A 9 16.95 -26.22 17.88
CA ARG A 9 16.04 -25.86 16.80
C ARG A 9 15.37 -24.52 17.05
N ALA A 10 15.00 -24.21 18.27
CA ALA A 10 14.42 -22.92 18.62
C ALA A 10 15.44 -21.79 18.42
N ALA A 11 16.69 -21.98 18.86
CA ALA A 11 17.77 -21.01 18.65
C ALA A 11 18.08 -20.75 17.17
N ALA A 12 18.00 -21.79 16.32
CA ALA A 12 18.20 -21.64 14.87
C ALA A 12 17.08 -20.90 14.14
N LEU A 13 15.90 -20.73 14.77
CA LEU A 13 14.75 -20.01 14.22
C LEU A 13 14.65 -18.56 14.71
N GLY A 14 15.47 -18.17 15.70
CA GLY A 14 15.56 -16.79 16.18
C GLY A 14 15.90 -15.83 15.04
N GLY A 15 15.19 -14.71 14.95
CA GLY A 15 15.40 -13.69 13.91
C GLY A 15 14.90 -14.05 12.51
N THR A 16 14.38 -15.26 12.29
CA THR A 16 13.81 -15.65 10.99
C THR A 16 12.32 -15.31 10.91
N ALA A 17 11.80 -15.13 9.69
CA ALA A 17 10.38 -14.91 9.46
C ALA A 17 9.50 -16.04 10.04
N LEU A 18 9.98 -17.27 10.01
CA LEU A 18 9.30 -18.45 10.56
C LEU A 18 9.33 -18.45 12.10
N GLY A 19 10.44 -18.05 12.71
CA GLY A 19 10.56 -17.90 14.17
C GLY A 19 9.60 -16.85 14.72
N ASN A 20 9.46 -15.73 14.02
CA ASN A 20 8.49 -14.67 14.40
C ASN A 20 7.03 -15.14 14.34
N ILE A 21 6.67 -15.96 13.34
CA ILE A 21 5.33 -16.56 13.23
C ILE A 21 5.07 -17.58 14.36
N MET A 22 6.10 -18.32 14.75
CA MET A 22 6.03 -19.32 15.82
C MET A 22 6.22 -18.74 17.24
N GLY A 23 6.42 -17.42 17.37
CA GLY A 23 6.58 -16.75 18.66
C GLY A 23 7.93 -16.96 19.34
N VAL A 24 8.95 -17.43 18.58
CA VAL A 24 10.33 -17.57 19.10
C VAL A 24 10.96 -16.19 19.11
N LYS A 25 11.15 -15.61 20.31
CA LYS A 25 11.82 -14.31 20.48
C LYS A 25 13.32 -14.49 20.54
N GLU A 26 14.11 -13.54 19.99
CA GLU A 26 15.54 -13.44 20.24
C GLU A 26 15.77 -13.12 21.73
N GLU A 27 16.77 -13.77 22.34
CA GLU A 27 17.24 -13.40 23.68
C GLU A 27 17.88 -12.01 23.59
N GLU A 28 17.27 -11.04 24.27
CA GLU A 28 17.81 -9.68 24.38
C GLU A 28 19.09 -9.73 25.27
N GLU A 29 20.22 -9.27 24.74
CA GLU A 29 21.42 -9.05 25.55
C GLU A 29 21.16 -7.97 26.60
N ARG A 30 21.36 -8.33 27.88
CA ARG A 30 21.26 -7.42 29.02
C ARG A 30 22.64 -7.31 29.67
N ASP A 31 22.95 -6.12 30.13
CA ASP A 31 24.18 -5.91 30.90
C ASP A 31 24.13 -6.62 32.29
N SER A 32 25.24 -6.63 32.99
CA SER A 32 25.39 -7.26 34.30
C SER A 32 24.50 -6.64 35.39
N THR A 33 23.80 -5.53 35.13
CA THR A 33 22.86 -4.85 36.03
C THR A 33 21.41 -5.03 35.63
N GLY A 34 21.11 -5.79 34.54
CA GLY A 34 19.75 -6.11 34.09
C GLY A 34 19.07 -4.97 33.33
N LYS A 35 19.81 -3.92 32.96
CA LYS A 35 19.27 -2.77 32.25
C LYS A 35 19.49 -2.93 30.72
N LYS A 36 18.46 -2.61 29.94
CA LYS A 36 18.51 -2.68 28.47
C LYS A 36 19.50 -1.64 27.95
N ILE A 37 20.45 -2.07 27.12
CA ILE A 37 21.42 -1.17 26.48
C ILE A 37 20.65 -0.43 25.38
N LEU A 38 20.46 0.87 25.55
CA LEU A 38 19.95 1.78 24.54
C LEU A 38 21.15 2.53 23.95
N GLU A 39 21.54 2.19 22.74
CA GLU A 39 22.50 3.00 21.99
C GLU A 39 21.77 4.21 21.39
N GLY A 40 22.26 5.42 21.69
CA GLY A 40 22.03 6.66 20.97
C GLY A 40 21.07 7.64 21.62
N GLU A 41 21.60 8.52 22.47
CA GLU A 41 21.02 9.85 22.74
C GLU A 41 21.17 10.70 21.47
N GLY A 42 20.05 11.18 20.95
CA GLY A 42 19.98 12.11 19.84
C GLY A 42 18.58 12.66 19.66
N ASP A 43 18.37 13.79 20.29
CA ASP A 43 17.45 14.89 19.98
C ASP A 43 15.94 14.63 19.76
N ASP A 44 15.24 15.44 20.50
CA ASP A 44 13.84 15.65 20.74
C ASP A 44 13.06 15.90 19.42
N ASP A 45 12.48 14.83 18.84
CA ASP A 45 11.35 14.97 17.94
C ASP A 45 10.42 13.77 18.14
N ARG A 46 9.38 13.96 18.94
CA ARG A 46 8.36 12.95 19.19
C ARG A 46 7.52 12.77 17.92
N PRO A 47 7.64 11.68 17.16
CA PRO A 47 6.68 11.40 16.11
C PRO A 47 5.34 11.05 16.76
N ALA A 48 4.29 11.70 16.27
CA ALA A 48 2.91 11.43 16.64
C ALA A 48 2.62 9.92 16.60
N LYS A 49 2.04 9.41 17.68
CA LYS A 49 1.51 8.05 17.82
C LYS A 49 0.66 7.70 16.60
N GLY A 50 1.17 6.86 15.70
CA GLY A 50 0.40 6.44 14.54
C GLY A 50 1.17 5.72 13.42
N ASP A 51 2.49 5.57 13.52
CA ASP A 51 3.20 4.70 12.57
C ASP A 51 2.91 3.24 12.92
N SER A 52 1.82 2.73 12.34
CA SER A 52 1.44 1.33 12.43
C SER A 52 2.60 0.46 11.91
N GLN A 53 2.85 -0.68 12.57
CA GLN A 53 3.80 -1.71 12.10
C GLN A 53 3.63 -2.05 10.62
N PHE A 54 2.46 -1.74 10.06
CA PHE A 54 2.09 -1.87 8.66
C PHE A 54 2.78 -0.84 7.75
N ALA A 55 2.95 0.40 8.18
CA ALA A 55 3.65 1.43 7.41
C ALA A 55 5.13 1.08 7.23
N SER A 56 5.74 0.45 8.23
CA SER A 56 7.11 -0.06 8.16
C SER A 56 7.24 -1.24 7.18
N HIS A 57 6.23 -2.10 7.09
CA HIS A 57 6.19 -3.21 6.14
C HIS A 57 6.06 -2.72 4.69
N LEU A 58 5.25 -1.69 4.45
CA LEU A 58 5.11 -1.05 3.14
C LEU A 58 6.40 -0.35 2.68
N LYS A 59 7.17 0.22 3.61
CA LYS A 59 8.49 0.80 3.30
C LYS A 59 9.54 -0.27 2.94
N LYS A 60 9.48 -1.47 3.54
CA LYS A 60 10.41 -2.57 3.26
C LYS A 60 10.09 -3.38 2.00
N SER A 61 8.84 -3.39 1.53
CA SER A 61 8.43 -4.15 0.33
C SER A 61 8.69 -3.44 -0.99
N ALA A 62 9.20 -2.22 -0.98
CA ALA A 62 9.60 -1.47 -2.18
C ALA A 62 10.97 -1.93 -2.73
N GLY A 63 11.14 -3.23 -2.97
CA GLY A 63 12.19 -3.75 -3.84
C GLY A 63 11.96 -3.22 -5.26
N SER A 64 12.57 -2.07 -5.59
CA SER A 64 12.46 -1.49 -6.91
C SER A 64 13.16 -2.40 -7.92
N SER A 65 12.39 -2.96 -8.87
CA SER A 65 12.96 -3.68 -10.02
C SER A 65 13.80 -2.72 -10.89
N ASP A 66 14.75 -3.23 -11.66
CA ASP A 66 15.54 -2.41 -12.59
C ASP A 66 14.66 -1.63 -13.58
N PHE A 67 13.49 -2.20 -13.92
CA PHE A 67 12.46 -1.52 -14.71
C PHE A 67 11.91 -0.28 -13.99
N SER A 68 11.67 -0.35 -12.68
CA SER A 68 11.14 0.79 -11.91
C SER A 68 12.19 1.85 -11.61
N ARG A 69 13.49 1.50 -11.60
CA ARG A 69 14.58 2.46 -11.42
C ARG A 69 14.85 3.30 -12.66
N GLY A 70 14.64 2.72 -13.86
CA GLY A 70 14.93 3.37 -15.13
C GLY A 70 13.79 4.21 -15.71
N LYS A 71 12.58 4.21 -15.10
CA LYS A 71 11.38 4.85 -15.67
C LYS A 71 10.59 5.61 -14.64
N THR A 72 10.07 6.77 -15.03
CA THR A 72 9.13 7.52 -14.20
C THR A 72 7.82 6.74 -14.01
N LEU A 73 7.08 7.01 -12.94
CA LEU A 73 5.77 6.37 -12.67
C LEU A 73 4.81 6.54 -13.86
N ARG A 74 4.83 7.71 -14.49
CA ARG A 74 4.04 8.01 -15.69
C ARG A 74 4.39 7.11 -16.87
N GLN A 75 5.68 6.83 -17.08
CA GLN A 75 6.12 5.88 -18.10
C GLN A 75 5.75 4.44 -17.75
N GLN A 76 5.90 4.05 -16.48
CA GLN A 76 5.51 2.71 -16.02
C GLN A 76 4.04 2.40 -16.28
N ARG A 77 3.13 3.37 -16.11
CA ARG A 77 1.69 3.24 -16.41
C ARG A 77 1.43 2.78 -17.85
N GLN A 78 2.19 3.31 -18.82
CA GLN A 78 2.02 3.04 -20.25
C GLN A 78 2.32 1.59 -20.63
N TYR A 79 3.10 0.87 -19.80
CA TYR A 79 3.42 -0.55 -20.00
C TYR A 79 2.39 -1.50 -19.39
N LEU A 80 1.42 -0.99 -18.63
CA LEU A 80 0.38 -1.84 -18.05
C LEU A 80 -0.62 -2.29 -19.13
N PRO A 81 -1.03 -3.57 -19.14
CA PRO A 81 -2.03 -4.07 -20.11
C PRO A 81 -3.33 -3.25 -20.11
N ALA A 82 -3.78 -2.77 -18.95
CA ALA A 82 -4.96 -1.91 -18.86
C ALA A 82 -4.81 -0.61 -19.66
N PHE A 83 -3.61 -0.08 -19.82
CA PHE A 83 -3.37 1.15 -20.56
C PHE A 83 -3.57 0.95 -22.07
N ALA A 84 -3.20 -0.20 -22.62
CA ALA A 84 -3.42 -0.53 -24.03
C ALA A 84 -4.90 -0.55 -24.41
N CYS A 85 -5.78 -0.94 -23.49
CA CYS A 85 -7.24 -1.02 -23.73
C CYS A 85 -7.99 0.26 -23.28
N ARG A 86 -7.28 1.34 -22.93
CA ARG A 86 -7.87 2.55 -22.31
C ARG A 86 -9.01 3.15 -23.16
N GLU A 87 -8.78 3.40 -24.43
CA GLU A 87 -9.75 4.06 -25.32
C GLU A 87 -11.00 3.22 -25.55
N GLU A 88 -10.82 1.92 -25.76
CA GLU A 88 -11.93 0.98 -25.94
C GLU A 88 -12.75 0.87 -24.64
N LEU A 89 -12.10 0.73 -23.51
CA LEU A 89 -12.75 0.70 -22.21
C LEU A 89 -13.59 1.95 -21.94
N LEU A 90 -13.03 3.13 -22.18
CA LEU A 90 -13.73 4.40 -22.02
C LEU A 90 -14.92 4.55 -22.98
N LYS A 91 -14.84 4.01 -24.19
CA LYS A 91 -15.96 3.96 -25.12
C LYS A 91 -17.09 3.09 -24.57
N ILE A 92 -16.77 1.86 -24.13
CA ILE A 92 -17.73 0.93 -23.54
C ILE A 92 -18.41 1.52 -22.30
N ILE A 93 -17.65 2.19 -21.42
CA ILE A 93 -18.18 2.83 -20.23
C ILE A 93 -19.14 3.98 -20.56
N ARG A 94 -18.90 4.71 -21.64
CA ARG A 94 -19.83 5.78 -22.09
C ARG A 94 -21.16 5.24 -22.61
N GLU A 95 -21.15 4.08 -23.20
CA GLU A 95 -22.32 3.46 -23.84
C GLU A 95 -23.13 2.56 -22.88
N ASN A 96 -22.55 2.17 -21.73
CA ASN A 96 -23.14 1.22 -20.80
C ASN A 96 -23.09 1.70 -19.36
N GLN A 97 -24.18 1.49 -18.62
CA GLN A 97 -24.26 1.82 -17.19
C GLN A 97 -23.49 0.83 -16.32
N VAL A 98 -23.38 -0.41 -16.77
CA VAL A 98 -22.65 -1.48 -16.05
C VAL A 98 -21.66 -2.12 -17.00
N VAL A 99 -20.41 -2.20 -16.60
CA VAL A 99 -19.32 -2.80 -17.37
C VAL A 99 -18.56 -3.79 -16.47
N ILE A 100 -18.34 -5.00 -16.97
CA ILE A 100 -17.52 -6.02 -16.32
C ILE A 100 -16.16 -6.06 -17.00
N VAL A 101 -15.10 -5.76 -16.27
CA VAL A 101 -13.73 -5.77 -16.77
C VAL A 101 -12.99 -6.98 -16.21
N VAL A 102 -12.67 -7.93 -17.06
CA VAL A 102 -11.91 -9.14 -16.72
C VAL A 102 -10.46 -8.98 -17.19
N GLY A 103 -9.52 -9.36 -16.34
CA GLY A 103 -8.10 -9.31 -16.68
C GLY A 103 -7.26 -9.88 -15.54
N GLU A 104 -6.02 -10.25 -15.85
CA GLU A 104 -5.09 -10.87 -14.90
C GLU A 104 -4.73 -9.94 -13.73
N THR A 105 -4.29 -10.56 -12.63
CA THR A 105 -3.72 -9.82 -11.49
C THR A 105 -2.45 -9.09 -11.97
N GLY A 106 -2.29 -7.83 -11.54
CA GLY A 106 -1.16 -7.00 -11.97
C GLY A 106 -1.35 -6.27 -13.32
N SER A 107 -2.45 -6.49 -14.06
CA SER A 107 -2.72 -5.77 -15.31
C SER A 107 -3.01 -4.27 -15.15
N GLY A 108 -3.13 -3.77 -13.91
CA GLY A 108 -3.34 -2.36 -13.61
C GLY A 108 -4.80 -1.93 -13.48
N LYS A 109 -5.79 -2.85 -13.51
CA LYS A 109 -7.22 -2.48 -13.41
C LYS A 109 -7.54 -1.53 -12.26
N THR A 110 -7.19 -1.93 -11.07
CA THR A 110 -7.55 -1.20 -9.84
C THR A 110 -6.88 0.18 -9.75
N THR A 111 -5.66 0.31 -10.23
CA THR A 111 -4.93 1.57 -10.21
C THR A 111 -5.26 2.47 -11.39
N GLN A 112 -5.54 1.92 -12.58
CA GLN A 112 -5.64 2.69 -13.81
C GLN A 112 -7.06 3.09 -14.18
N VAL A 113 -8.07 2.22 -13.96
CA VAL A 113 -9.45 2.51 -14.40
C VAL A 113 -9.98 3.80 -13.78
N ALA A 114 -9.79 4.01 -12.48
CA ALA A 114 -10.21 5.24 -11.81
C ALA A 114 -9.50 6.49 -12.38
N GLN A 115 -8.21 6.37 -12.70
CA GLN A 115 -7.45 7.46 -13.32
C GLN A 115 -7.91 7.75 -14.76
N PHE A 116 -8.26 6.73 -15.55
CA PHE A 116 -8.82 6.92 -16.89
C PHE A 116 -10.15 7.67 -16.85
N LEU A 117 -11.02 7.34 -15.90
CA LEU A 117 -12.29 8.06 -15.68
C LEU A 117 -12.04 9.51 -15.29
N TYR A 118 -11.08 9.75 -14.42
CA TYR A 118 -10.67 11.11 -14.05
C TYR A 118 -10.17 11.90 -15.28
N GLU A 119 -9.22 11.33 -16.04
CA GLU A 119 -8.67 11.93 -17.25
C GLU A 119 -9.73 12.17 -18.33
N ALA A 120 -10.76 11.31 -18.41
CA ALA A 120 -11.90 11.46 -19.31
C ALA A 120 -12.96 12.48 -18.81
N GLY A 121 -12.74 13.10 -17.64
CA GLY A 121 -13.58 14.17 -17.11
C GLY A 121 -14.84 13.73 -16.36
N TYR A 122 -14.96 12.46 -15.97
CA TYR A 122 -16.11 11.96 -15.19
C TYR A 122 -16.24 12.66 -13.82
N CYS A 123 -15.14 13.15 -13.27
CA CYS A 123 -15.12 13.91 -12.01
C CYS A 123 -15.93 15.22 -12.06
N LYS A 124 -16.29 15.73 -13.25
CA LYS A 124 -17.18 16.89 -13.40
C LYS A 124 -18.61 16.61 -12.94
N HIS A 125 -18.99 15.35 -12.88
CA HIS A 125 -20.32 14.91 -12.46
C HIS A 125 -20.37 14.45 -11.00
N GLY A 126 -19.22 14.38 -10.32
CA GLY A 126 -19.09 13.96 -8.93
C GLY A 126 -17.80 13.21 -8.65
N MET A 127 -17.69 12.71 -7.44
CA MET A 127 -16.54 11.92 -6.99
C MET A 127 -16.57 10.53 -7.61
N ILE A 128 -15.39 10.02 -8.00
CA ILE A 128 -15.20 8.64 -8.47
C ILE A 128 -14.85 7.78 -7.26
N GLY A 129 -15.75 6.85 -6.91
CA GLY A 129 -15.54 5.89 -5.82
C GLY A 129 -15.02 4.55 -6.32
N CYS A 130 -14.07 3.96 -5.59
CA CYS A 130 -13.51 2.65 -5.85
C CYS A 130 -13.54 1.80 -4.57
N THR A 131 -14.41 0.79 -4.53
CA THR A 131 -14.51 -0.11 -3.38
C THR A 131 -13.47 -1.22 -3.45
N GLN A 132 -12.93 -1.59 -2.30
CA GLN A 132 -11.92 -2.64 -2.15
C GLN A 132 -12.32 -3.56 -0.99
N PRO A 133 -12.19 -4.88 -1.12
CA PRO A 133 -12.62 -5.81 -0.08
C PRO A 133 -11.71 -5.80 1.16
N ARG A 134 -10.51 -5.25 1.06
CA ARG A 134 -9.52 -5.22 2.13
C ARG A 134 -9.07 -3.80 2.42
N ARG A 135 -9.04 -3.43 3.71
CA ARG A 135 -8.58 -2.09 4.17
C ARG A 135 -7.20 -1.73 3.63
N VAL A 136 -6.26 -2.67 3.75
CA VAL A 136 -4.89 -2.49 3.27
C VAL A 136 -4.84 -2.23 1.77
N ALA A 137 -5.69 -2.91 0.98
CA ALA A 137 -5.78 -2.68 -0.45
C ALA A 137 -6.29 -1.26 -0.75
N ALA A 138 -7.35 -0.80 -0.07
CA ALA A 138 -7.86 0.56 -0.23
C ALA A 138 -6.78 1.61 0.03
N MET A 139 -6.06 1.50 1.15
CA MET A 139 -4.99 2.43 1.53
C MET A 139 -3.80 2.40 0.55
N SER A 140 -3.30 1.19 0.23
CA SER A 140 -2.11 1.04 -0.62
C SER A 140 -2.37 1.46 -2.06
N VAL A 141 -3.55 1.16 -2.60
CA VAL A 141 -3.94 1.57 -3.95
C VAL A 141 -4.15 3.08 -4.01
N ALA A 142 -4.84 3.68 -3.02
CA ALA A 142 -5.00 5.14 -2.94
C ALA A 142 -3.64 5.85 -2.91
N LYS A 143 -2.71 5.38 -2.06
CA LYS A 143 -1.35 5.91 -1.99
C LYS A 143 -0.63 5.80 -3.35
N ARG A 144 -0.65 4.63 -3.97
CA ARG A 144 -0.03 4.39 -5.27
C ARG A 144 -0.60 5.30 -6.36
N VAL A 145 -1.92 5.48 -6.39
CA VAL A 145 -2.59 6.35 -7.37
C VAL A 145 -2.27 7.82 -7.11
N ALA A 146 -2.18 8.26 -5.86
CA ALA A 146 -1.74 9.61 -5.52
C ALA A 146 -0.30 9.88 -6.01
N GLU A 147 0.62 8.91 -5.81
CA GLU A 147 1.99 8.98 -6.34
C GLU A 147 2.03 9.03 -7.88
N GLU A 148 1.20 8.23 -8.57
CA GLU A 148 1.12 8.23 -10.04
C GLU A 148 0.54 9.51 -10.62
N MET A 149 -0.37 10.18 -9.89
CA MET A 149 -0.99 11.43 -10.28
C MET A 149 -0.19 12.66 -9.82
N ASP A 150 0.88 12.45 -9.04
CA ASP A 150 1.70 13.51 -8.45
C ASP A 150 0.88 14.46 -7.54
N VAL A 151 0.02 13.87 -6.70
CA VAL A 151 -0.83 14.59 -5.74
C VAL A 151 -0.63 14.07 -4.32
N SER A 152 -0.99 14.87 -3.34
CA SER A 152 -0.93 14.47 -1.93
C SER A 152 -2.10 13.56 -1.57
N LEU A 153 -1.81 12.44 -0.92
CA LEU A 153 -2.84 11.56 -0.37
C LEU A 153 -3.70 12.32 0.66
N GLY A 154 -5.03 12.14 0.59
CA GLY A 154 -5.98 12.87 1.42
C GLY A 154 -6.48 14.17 0.80
N LYS A 155 -5.95 14.57 -0.37
CA LYS A 155 -6.45 15.69 -1.17
C LYS A 155 -7.25 15.16 -2.35
N GLU A 156 -6.73 15.28 -3.58
CA GLU A 156 -7.42 14.84 -4.80
C GLU A 156 -7.70 13.33 -4.81
N VAL A 157 -6.79 12.55 -4.24
CA VAL A 157 -6.93 11.12 -4.03
C VAL A 157 -6.96 10.84 -2.54
N GLY A 158 -7.99 10.14 -2.07
CA GLY A 158 -8.12 9.78 -0.68
C GLY A 158 -8.67 8.37 -0.47
N TYR A 159 -8.75 7.95 0.78
CA TYR A 159 -9.37 6.68 1.16
C TYR A 159 -10.21 6.82 2.42
N THR A 160 -11.20 5.96 2.53
CA THR A 160 -12.01 5.79 3.74
C THR A 160 -12.11 4.30 4.06
N ILE A 161 -11.70 3.94 5.25
CA ILE A 161 -11.82 2.60 5.81
C ILE A 161 -12.48 2.68 7.19
N ARG A 162 -12.85 1.55 7.76
CA ARG A 162 -13.44 1.54 9.10
C ARG A 162 -12.49 2.19 10.11
N PHE A 163 -12.96 3.24 10.77
CA PHE A 163 -12.27 4.06 11.78
C PHE A 163 -11.17 5.00 11.26
N GLU A 164 -10.98 5.11 9.94
CA GLU A 164 -9.99 6.02 9.38
C GLU A 164 -10.49 6.64 8.08
N ASP A 165 -10.43 7.95 7.98
CA ASP A 165 -10.82 8.72 6.80
C ASP A 165 -9.67 9.69 6.46
N SER A 166 -9.10 9.52 5.28
CA SER A 166 -8.08 10.40 4.71
C SER A 166 -8.62 11.01 3.41
N THR A 167 -9.62 11.87 3.54
CA THR A 167 -10.24 12.60 2.42
C THR A 167 -10.52 14.05 2.80
N ASP A 168 -10.58 14.92 1.81
CA ASP A 168 -11.06 16.29 1.94
C ASP A 168 -12.36 16.45 1.12
N ARG A 169 -13.43 16.91 1.76
CA ARG A 169 -14.75 17.07 1.13
C ARG A 169 -14.75 18.00 -0.09
N ARG A 170 -13.80 18.91 -0.19
CA ARG A 170 -13.75 19.91 -1.26
C ARG A 170 -12.83 19.51 -2.41
N THR A 171 -11.78 18.76 -2.11
CA THR A 171 -10.71 18.47 -3.07
C THR A 171 -10.68 17.03 -3.53
N THR A 172 -11.19 16.06 -2.72
CA THR A 172 -11.13 14.65 -3.08
C THR A 172 -12.06 14.31 -4.22
N ILE A 173 -11.50 13.83 -5.30
CA ILE A 173 -12.18 13.44 -6.55
C ILE A 173 -12.09 11.92 -6.80
N LEU A 174 -11.04 11.27 -6.34
CA LEU A 174 -10.90 9.81 -6.34
C LEU A 174 -10.90 9.30 -4.90
N LYS A 175 -11.85 8.45 -4.57
CA LYS A 175 -12.00 7.90 -3.22
C LYS A 175 -11.95 6.38 -3.23
N TYR A 176 -10.95 5.81 -2.59
CA TYR A 176 -10.84 4.38 -2.34
C TYR A 176 -11.46 4.04 -0.98
N MET A 177 -12.29 3.00 -0.93
CA MET A 177 -13.01 2.69 0.32
C MET A 177 -13.23 1.18 0.48
N THR A 178 -13.48 0.77 1.71
CA THR A 178 -14.09 -0.53 2.00
C THR A 178 -15.59 -0.36 2.20
N ASP A 179 -16.31 -1.41 1.92
CA ASP A 179 -17.72 -1.57 2.24
C ASP A 179 -17.99 -1.60 3.75
#